data_bf7bfcb6ac91c6673fd876d6c8011de1
#
_entry.id   bf7bfcb6ac91c6673fd876d6c8011de1
#
_cell.length_a   1.000
_cell.length_b   1.000
_cell.length_c   1.000
_cell.angle_alpha   90.00
_cell.angle_beta   90.00
_cell.angle_gamma   90.00
#
_symmetry.space_group_name_H-M   'P 1'
#
loop_
_entity.id
_entity.type
_entity.pdbx_description
1 polymer ?
#
loop_
_entity_poly.entity_id
_entity_poly.type
_entity_poly.pdbx_seq_one_letter_code
_entity_poly.pdbx_strand_id
1 'polypeptide(L)'
;MDTIKASTLKLKAKRTFLKKGTCSRTFFYILDREFKHPRDEEEKAIDPLAGGILQQGYQCGMLWGASMAVGAEAHRRNDNPDRATGITILATRHIMKSFENRTKSIECEDVTNCDFQNKRSFAKYMLSGKFVNCFILAGKWAPEALHAAREGLSKDQADLPEESLSCASETVRQMGGSKEEMAMVAGFAGGLGLSGSGCGALAAAVWKNALNHNRKETGKSANYDPAKDLTLKAFYEETDYEMQCDKICGQRFETLAEHTEFVKNGGCKKLINVLADTVN
;
A
#
# COMPACT_ATOMS: atom_id res chain seq x y z
N MET A 1 20.87 -14.32 0.90
CA MET A 1 21.33 -12.95 0.52
C MET A 1 22.62 -12.68 1.27
N ASP A 2 23.69 -12.28 0.56
CA ASP A 2 25.01 -12.03 1.19
C ASP A 2 24.89 -10.99 2.30
N THR A 3 25.60 -11.23 3.41
CA THR A 3 25.63 -10.34 4.60
C THR A 3 26.04 -8.90 4.25
N ILE A 4 26.92 -8.73 3.27
CA ILE A 4 27.37 -7.42 2.75
C ILE A 4 26.23 -6.70 2.05
N LYS A 5 25.46 -7.37 1.19
CA LYS A 5 24.29 -6.79 0.49
C LYS A 5 23.20 -6.39 1.49
N ALA A 6 22.95 -7.22 2.51
CA ALA A 6 21.98 -6.92 3.56
C ALA A 6 22.39 -5.68 4.38
N SER A 7 23.66 -5.55 4.74
CA SER A 7 24.18 -4.39 5.48
C SER A 7 24.08 -3.09 4.65
N THR A 8 24.41 -3.17 3.37
CA THR A 8 24.30 -2.03 2.43
C THR A 8 22.84 -1.57 2.29
N LEU A 9 21.89 -2.51 2.14
CA LEU A 9 20.48 -2.19 2.00
C LEU A 9 19.91 -1.57 3.29
N LYS A 10 20.34 -2.05 4.46
CA LYS A 10 20.01 -1.48 5.76
C LYS A 10 20.37 0.00 5.87
N LEU A 11 21.60 0.37 5.46
CA LEU A 11 22.05 1.75 5.47
C LEU A 11 21.33 2.60 4.41
N LYS A 12 21.13 2.03 3.22
CA LYS A 12 20.37 2.66 2.13
C LYS A 12 18.94 2.99 2.60
N ALA A 13 18.25 2.09 3.29
CA ALA A 13 16.90 2.30 3.77
C ALA A 13 16.80 3.48 4.74
N LYS A 14 17.69 3.57 5.73
CA LYS A 14 17.72 4.69 6.67
C LYS A 14 17.97 6.04 5.96
N ARG A 15 18.96 6.08 5.06
CA ARG A 15 19.27 7.29 4.28
C ARG A 15 18.12 7.69 3.36
N THR A 16 17.49 6.72 2.72
CA THR A 16 16.33 6.95 1.86
C THR A 16 15.17 7.52 2.67
N PHE A 17 14.89 6.98 3.85
CA PHE A 17 13.82 7.49 4.70
C PHE A 17 14.06 8.95 5.10
N LEU A 18 15.28 9.29 5.51
CA LEU A 18 15.65 10.69 5.81
C LEU A 18 15.47 11.61 4.60
N LYS A 19 15.82 11.12 3.38
CA LYS A 19 15.73 11.91 2.16
C LYS A 19 14.31 12.05 1.62
N LYS A 20 13.50 11.00 1.72
CA LYS A 20 12.15 10.93 1.15
C LYS A 20 11.07 11.42 2.11
N GLY A 21 11.33 11.41 3.42
CA GLY A 21 10.47 11.95 4.46
C GLY A 21 9.39 10.98 4.97
N THR A 22 8.91 10.02 4.16
CA THR A 22 7.86 9.08 4.55
C THR A 22 8.26 7.63 4.38
N CYS A 23 7.62 6.75 5.19
CA CYS A 23 7.88 5.32 5.16
C CYS A 23 7.34 4.66 3.89
N SER A 24 6.19 5.09 3.38
CA SER A 24 5.58 4.58 2.15
C SER A 24 6.48 4.83 0.92
N ARG A 25 6.93 6.06 0.71
CA ARG A 25 7.90 6.40 -0.36
C ARG A 25 9.20 5.64 -0.22
N THR A 26 9.69 5.51 1.01
CA THR A 26 10.95 4.81 1.28
C THR A 26 10.93 3.39 0.77
N PHE A 27 9.87 2.64 1.09
CA PHE A 27 9.80 1.23 0.69
C PHE A 27 9.45 1.04 -0.77
N PHE A 28 8.59 1.88 -1.35
CA PHE A 28 8.41 1.89 -2.80
C PHE A 28 9.74 2.16 -3.51
N TYR A 29 10.43 3.24 -3.16
CA TYR A 29 11.72 3.62 -3.75
C TYR A 29 12.77 2.51 -3.68
N ILE A 30 12.90 1.86 -2.51
CA ILE A 30 13.94 0.83 -2.31
C ILE A 30 13.67 -0.38 -3.20
N LEU A 31 12.45 -0.94 -3.17
CA LEU A 31 12.11 -2.14 -3.91
C LEU A 31 12.10 -1.89 -5.42
N ASP A 32 11.52 -0.77 -5.85
CA ASP A 32 11.48 -0.37 -7.25
C ASP A 32 12.89 -0.26 -7.86
N ARG A 33 13.84 0.35 -7.13
CA ARG A 33 15.26 0.42 -7.53
C ARG A 33 15.96 -0.94 -7.51
N GLU A 34 15.62 -1.82 -6.58
CA GLU A 34 16.15 -3.19 -6.52
C GLU A 34 15.59 -4.07 -7.67
N PHE A 35 14.40 -3.73 -8.19
CA PHE A 35 13.81 -4.31 -9.41
C PHE A 35 14.32 -3.64 -10.70
N LYS A 36 15.06 -2.51 -10.59
CA LYS A 36 15.69 -1.79 -11.71
C LYS A 36 14.72 -1.07 -12.66
N HIS A 37 13.53 -0.73 -12.18
CA HIS A 37 12.50 -0.02 -12.94
C HIS A 37 11.96 1.18 -12.15
N PRO A 38 12.75 2.28 -12.01
CA PRO A 38 12.38 3.42 -11.19
C PRO A 38 11.15 4.18 -11.73
N ARG A 39 10.20 4.46 -10.82
CA ARG A 39 8.94 5.19 -11.06
C ARG A 39 8.82 6.37 -10.11
N ASP A 40 9.40 7.50 -10.49
CA ASP A 40 9.54 8.66 -9.59
C ASP A 40 8.23 9.40 -9.33
N GLU A 41 7.27 9.40 -10.28
CA GLU A 41 5.97 10.06 -10.12
C GLU A 41 5.09 9.27 -9.16
N GLU A 42 4.97 7.97 -9.39
CA GLU A 42 4.20 7.04 -8.58
C GLU A 42 4.76 6.96 -7.15
N GLU A 43 6.10 7.02 -7.01
CA GLU A 43 6.77 7.10 -5.71
C GLU A 43 6.34 8.34 -4.93
N LYS A 44 6.28 9.50 -5.57
CA LYS A 44 5.84 10.74 -4.89
C LYS A 44 4.38 10.67 -4.48
N ALA A 45 3.55 10.06 -5.30
CA ALA A 45 2.11 9.95 -5.06
C ALA A 45 1.73 9.04 -3.88
N ILE A 46 2.63 8.18 -3.40
CA ILE A 46 2.33 7.26 -2.29
C ILE A 46 2.49 7.90 -0.90
N ASP A 47 2.96 9.13 -0.82
CA ASP A 47 3.15 9.86 0.45
C ASP A 47 1.94 9.79 1.40
N PRO A 48 0.68 10.00 0.93
CA PRO A 48 -0.49 10.01 1.81
C PRO A 48 -0.78 8.66 2.51
N LEU A 49 -0.19 7.56 2.06
CA LEU A 49 -0.36 6.25 2.70
C LEU A 49 0.55 6.06 3.92
N ALA A 50 1.44 7.01 4.22
CA ALA A 50 2.22 7.02 5.45
C ALA A 50 1.31 7.24 6.68
N GLY A 51 1.71 6.66 7.82
CA GLY A 51 0.91 6.75 9.05
C GLY A 51 -0.35 5.88 9.04
N GLY A 52 -0.47 4.95 8.08
CA GLY A 52 -1.60 4.04 7.97
C GLY A 52 -2.82 4.68 7.29
N ILE A 53 -2.72 5.00 6.01
CA ILE A 53 -3.73 5.68 5.18
C ILE A 53 -4.13 7.04 5.78
N LEU A 54 -3.57 8.11 5.25
CA LEU A 54 -3.86 9.48 5.73
C LEU A 54 -3.69 9.65 7.26
N GLN A 55 -2.72 8.96 7.85
CA GLN A 55 -2.42 9.00 9.29
C GLN A 55 -3.55 8.43 10.19
N GLN A 56 -4.41 7.56 9.65
CA GLN A 56 -5.50 6.93 10.40
C GLN A 56 -5.07 5.72 11.27
N GLY A 57 -3.75 5.40 11.33
CA GLY A 57 -3.23 4.36 12.21
C GLY A 57 -3.28 2.94 11.68
N TYR A 58 -3.91 2.69 10.52
CA TYR A 58 -4.03 1.37 9.88
C TYR A 58 -2.69 0.85 9.35
N GLN A 59 -2.68 -0.06 8.39
CA GLN A 59 -1.45 -0.76 7.95
C GLN A 59 -0.28 0.20 7.71
N CYS A 60 0.87 -0.17 8.23
CA CYS A 60 2.09 0.63 8.14
C CYS A 60 2.41 1.05 6.70
N GLY A 61 2.75 2.33 6.49
CA GLY A 61 3.10 2.85 5.17
C GLY A 61 4.22 2.10 4.45
N MET A 62 5.11 1.44 5.19
CA MET A 62 6.16 0.58 4.61
C MET A 62 5.55 -0.57 3.80
N LEU A 63 4.43 -1.13 4.27
CA LEU A 63 3.72 -2.22 3.61
C LEU A 63 3.05 -1.76 2.32
N TRP A 64 2.39 -0.60 2.33
CA TRP A 64 1.78 -0.01 1.15
C TRP A 64 2.82 0.23 0.04
N GLY A 65 3.96 0.84 0.41
CA GLY A 65 5.04 1.08 -0.54
C GLY A 65 5.66 -0.19 -1.11
N ALA A 66 5.88 -1.18 -0.26
CA ALA A 66 6.45 -2.46 -0.69
C ALA A 66 5.48 -3.23 -1.60
N SER A 67 4.18 -3.27 -1.27
CA SER A 67 3.14 -3.90 -2.08
C SER A 67 3.06 -3.29 -3.47
N MET A 68 3.07 -1.96 -3.55
CA MET A 68 2.96 -1.25 -4.81
C MET A 68 4.16 -1.49 -5.74
N ALA A 69 5.38 -1.54 -5.20
CA ALA A 69 6.57 -1.90 -5.97
C ALA A 69 6.51 -3.33 -6.50
N VAL A 70 5.96 -4.26 -5.73
CA VAL A 70 5.73 -5.65 -6.16
C VAL A 70 4.69 -5.72 -7.27
N GLY A 71 3.61 -4.94 -7.19
CA GLY A 71 2.59 -4.88 -8.24
C GLY A 71 3.16 -4.40 -9.58
N ALA A 72 3.98 -3.35 -9.55
CA ALA A 72 4.69 -2.87 -10.72
C ALA A 72 5.61 -3.96 -11.35
N GLU A 73 6.34 -4.69 -10.51
CA GLU A 73 7.24 -5.74 -10.97
C GLU A 73 6.48 -7.00 -11.46
N ALA A 74 5.36 -7.35 -10.83
CA ALA A 74 4.50 -8.43 -11.28
C ALA A 74 3.91 -8.13 -12.67
N HIS A 75 3.43 -6.91 -12.90
CA HIS A 75 2.96 -6.46 -14.21
C HIS A 75 4.03 -6.57 -15.28
N ARG A 76 5.24 -6.09 -14.98
CA ARG A 76 6.37 -6.16 -15.92
C ARG A 76 6.76 -7.59 -16.31
N ARG A 77 6.56 -8.55 -15.41
CA ARG A 77 6.95 -9.98 -15.65
C ARG A 77 5.86 -10.81 -16.33
N ASN A 78 4.63 -10.30 -16.38
CA ASN A 78 3.49 -11.10 -16.83
C ASN A 78 2.65 -10.30 -17.84
N ASP A 79 2.46 -10.87 -19.01
CA ASP A 79 1.63 -10.29 -20.06
C ASP A 79 0.13 -10.41 -19.75
N ASN A 80 -0.26 -11.39 -18.92
CA ASN A 80 -1.64 -11.58 -18.47
C ASN A 80 -1.93 -10.72 -17.23
N PRO A 81 -2.85 -9.73 -17.31
CA PRO A 81 -3.18 -8.85 -16.20
C PRO A 81 -3.77 -9.55 -14.97
N ASP A 82 -4.62 -10.58 -15.19
CA ASP A 82 -5.24 -11.32 -14.09
C ASP A 82 -4.18 -12.12 -13.31
N ARG A 83 -3.28 -12.74 -14.04
CA ARG A 83 -2.14 -13.41 -13.44
C ARG A 83 -1.24 -12.44 -12.66
N ALA A 84 -0.94 -11.27 -13.22
CA ALA A 84 -0.16 -10.24 -12.52
C ALA A 84 -0.87 -9.77 -11.25
N THR A 85 -2.20 -9.59 -11.29
CA THR A 85 -3.02 -9.23 -10.13
C THR A 85 -2.93 -10.29 -9.03
N GLY A 86 -3.15 -11.56 -9.37
CA GLY A 86 -3.08 -12.67 -8.42
C GLY A 86 -1.71 -12.79 -7.76
N ILE A 87 -0.64 -12.72 -8.56
CA ILE A 87 0.74 -12.72 -8.09
C ILE A 87 0.99 -11.58 -7.10
N THR A 88 0.52 -10.36 -7.44
CA THR A 88 0.71 -9.18 -6.60
C THR A 88 0.06 -9.36 -5.24
N ILE A 89 -1.19 -9.87 -5.19
CA ILE A 89 -1.90 -10.11 -3.93
C ILE A 89 -1.16 -11.13 -3.07
N LEU A 90 -0.75 -12.25 -3.65
CA LEU A 90 -0.03 -13.31 -2.91
C LEU A 90 1.35 -12.84 -2.43
N ALA A 91 2.10 -12.13 -3.28
CA ALA A 91 3.39 -11.58 -2.89
C ALA A 91 3.26 -10.51 -1.79
N THR A 92 2.17 -9.72 -1.81
CA THR A 92 1.85 -8.78 -0.73
C THR A 92 1.62 -9.53 0.59
N ARG A 93 0.93 -10.67 0.60
CA ARG A 93 0.77 -11.51 1.80
C ARG A 93 2.12 -11.98 2.35
N HIS A 94 3.08 -12.35 1.49
CA HIS A 94 4.45 -12.70 1.93
C HIS A 94 5.17 -11.53 2.60
N ILE A 95 5.06 -10.34 2.01
CA ILE A 95 5.62 -9.11 2.57
C ILE A 95 5.00 -8.81 3.93
N MET A 96 3.69 -8.90 4.05
CA MET A 96 2.97 -8.65 5.30
C MET A 96 3.37 -9.63 6.41
N LYS A 97 3.44 -10.92 6.08
CA LYS A 97 3.89 -11.95 7.04
C LYS A 97 5.32 -11.70 7.53
N SER A 98 6.22 -11.27 6.63
CA SER A 98 7.59 -10.87 6.99
C SER A 98 7.61 -9.68 7.96
N PHE A 99 6.75 -8.68 7.70
CA PHE A 99 6.64 -7.50 8.55
C PHE A 99 6.07 -7.85 9.94
N GLU A 100 4.96 -8.58 9.98
CA GLU A 100 4.29 -9.01 11.21
C GLU A 100 5.20 -9.89 12.10
N ASN A 101 5.99 -10.78 11.51
CA ASN A 101 6.98 -11.57 12.22
C ASN A 101 7.98 -10.69 12.99
N ARG A 102 8.31 -9.51 12.42
CA ARG A 102 9.25 -8.56 13.02
C ARG A 102 8.61 -7.62 14.02
N THR A 103 7.41 -7.13 13.74
CA THR A 103 6.77 -6.03 14.47
C THR A 103 5.65 -6.48 15.41
N LYS A 104 5.14 -7.70 15.22
CA LYS A 104 3.98 -8.30 15.89
C LYS A 104 2.63 -7.68 15.55
N SER A 105 2.60 -6.63 14.76
CA SER A 105 1.41 -6.01 14.20
C SER A 105 1.71 -5.43 12.82
N ILE A 106 0.71 -5.33 11.98
CA ILE A 106 0.77 -4.62 10.69
C ILE A 106 0.33 -3.17 10.82
N GLU A 107 -0.35 -2.82 11.91
CA GLU A 107 -0.96 -1.51 12.12
C GLU A 107 0.07 -0.46 12.54
N CYS A 108 -0.02 0.71 11.92
CA CYS A 108 0.92 1.80 12.19
C CYS A 108 0.80 2.30 13.63
N GLU A 109 -0.42 2.40 14.16
CA GLU A 109 -0.68 2.82 15.53
C GLU A 109 -0.01 1.88 16.54
N ASP A 110 -0.14 0.57 16.37
CA ASP A 110 0.49 -0.43 17.25
C ASP A 110 2.02 -0.38 17.15
N VAL A 111 2.55 -0.33 15.92
CA VAL A 111 4.02 -0.32 15.67
C VAL A 111 4.67 0.92 16.25
N THR A 112 3.99 2.06 16.23
CA THR A 112 4.52 3.35 16.69
C THR A 112 4.10 3.69 18.11
N ASN A 113 3.04 3.04 18.59
CA ASN A 113 2.32 3.42 19.82
C ASN A 113 1.96 4.92 19.79
N CYS A 114 1.39 5.37 18.66
CA CYS A 114 1.02 6.75 18.40
C CYS A 114 -0.29 6.81 17.61
N ASP A 115 -1.30 7.38 18.22
CA ASP A 115 -2.47 7.87 17.52
C ASP A 115 -2.13 9.21 16.85
N PHE A 116 -1.97 9.19 15.52
CA PHE A 116 -1.58 10.36 14.72
C PHE A 116 -2.72 11.38 14.57
N GLN A 117 -3.98 10.99 14.80
CA GLN A 117 -5.14 11.89 14.78
C GLN A 117 -5.22 12.73 16.06
N ASN A 118 -4.66 12.22 17.15
CA ASN A 118 -4.62 12.90 18.41
C ASN A 118 -3.36 13.79 18.53
N LYS A 119 -3.57 15.12 18.53
CA LYS A 119 -2.47 16.10 18.60
C LYS A 119 -1.55 15.91 19.81
N ARG A 120 -2.10 15.48 20.97
CA ARG A 120 -1.30 15.24 22.18
C ARG A 120 -0.44 13.97 22.04
N SER A 121 -1.03 12.90 21.48
CA SER A 121 -0.30 11.66 21.18
C SER A 121 0.85 11.93 20.20
N PHE A 122 0.57 12.65 19.13
CA PHE A 122 1.57 13.03 18.12
C PHE A 122 2.70 13.89 18.71
N ALA A 123 2.35 14.91 19.50
CA ALA A 123 3.35 15.74 20.16
C ALA A 123 4.25 14.91 21.11
N LYS A 124 3.66 14.01 21.90
CA LYS A 124 4.41 13.09 22.77
C LYS A 124 5.33 12.17 21.96
N TYR A 125 4.85 11.62 20.85
CA TYR A 125 5.62 10.78 19.94
C TYR A 125 6.85 11.54 19.39
N MET A 126 6.68 12.78 18.93
CA MET A 126 7.76 13.61 18.44
C MET A 126 8.76 14.01 19.53
N LEU A 127 8.28 14.51 20.67
CA LEU A 127 9.13 14.97 21.79
C LEU A 127 9.92 13.82 22.44
N SER A 128 9.35 12.63 22.49
CA SER A 128 10.03 11.44 23.03
C SER A 128 11.08 10.84 22.09
N GLY A 129 11.22 11.32 20.86
CA GLY A 129 12.12 10.77 19.85
C GLY A 129 11.71 9.39 19.32
N LYS A 130 10.51 8.91 19.65
CA LYS A 130 10.02 7.58 19.20
C LYS A 130 9.97 7.43 17.68
N PHE A 131 9.82 8.54 16.94
CA PHE A 131 9.88 8.52 15.47
C PHE A 131 11.18 7.91 14.92
N VAL A 132 12.28 7.95 15.69
CA VAL A 132 13.56 7.31 15.31
C VAL A 132 13.40 5.79 15.16
N ASN A 133 12.45 5.17 15.89
CA ASN A 133 12.19 3.74 15.79
C ASN A 133 11.71 3.34 14.38
N CYS A 134 10.98 4.20 13.68
CA CYS A 134 10.60 3.95 12.29
C CYS A 134 11.81 3.89 11.34
N PHE A 135 12.83 4.74 11.55
CA PHE A 135 14.08 4.67 10.78
C PHE A 135 14.87 3.39 11.09
N ILE A 136 14.89 2.99 12.35
CA ILE A 136 15.55 1.76 12.78
C ILE A 136 14.83 0.55 12.17
N LEU A 137 13.50 0.54 12.24
CA LEU A 137 12.66 -0.50 11.66
C LEU A 137 12.87 -0.59 10.15
N ALA A 138 12.82 0.54 9.43
CA ALA A 138 13.07 0.59 8.00
C ALA A 138 14.41 -0.05 7.63
N GLY A 139 15.48 0.31 8.37
CA GLY A 139 16.77 -0.31 8.14
C GLY A 139 16.79 -1.81 8.41
N LYS A 140 16.17 -2.26 9.50
CA LYS A 140 16.16 -3.68 9.86
C LYS A 140 15.32 -4.52 8.91
N TRP A 141 14.16 -4.01 8.49
CA TRP A 141 13.20 -4.77 7.69
C TRP A 141 13.48 -4.72 6.18
N ALA A 142 14.14 -3.70 5.64
CA ALA A 142 14.36 -3.57 4.19
C ALA A 142 14.97 -4.83 3.53
N PRO A 143 15.98 -5.52 4.10
CA PRO A 143 16.48 -6.76 3.54
C PRO A 143 15.46 -7.90 3.53
N GLU A 144 14.63 -7.97 4.57
CA GLU A 144 13.60 -8.99 4.71
C GLU A 144 12.42 -8.71 3.77
N ALA A 145 12.04 -7.44 3.64
CA ALA A 145 11.02 -7.01 2.69
C ALA A 145 11.40 -7.38 1.26
N LEU A 146 12.66 -7.10 0.85
CA LEU A 146 13.14 -7.46 -0.48
C LEU A 146 13.18 -8.98 -0.68
N HIS A 147 13.57 -9.73 0.34
CA HIS A 147 13.57 -11.20 0.29
C HIS A 147 12.14 -11.73 0.13
N ALA A 148 11.21 -11.28 0.98
CA ALA A 148 9.81 -11.68 0.93
C ALA A 148 9.13 -11.30 -0.40
N ALA A 149 9.45 -10.11 -0.93
CA ALA A 149 8.96 -9.67 -2.23
C ALA A 149 9.45 -10.59 -3.37
N ARG A 150 10.74 -10.93 -3.40
CA ARG A 150 11.31 -11.83 -4.39
C ARG A 150 10.77 -13.25 -4.28
N GLU A 151 10.64 -13.75 -3.07
CA GLU A 151 10.03 -15.05 -2.79
C GLU A 151 8.57 -15.10 -3.28
N GLY A 152 7.77 -14.09 -2.93
CA GLY A 152 6.37 -14.02 -3.35
C GLY A 152 6.21 -13.90 -4.88
N LEU A 153 7.10 -13.17 -5.56
CA LEU A 153 7.11 -13.04 -7.01
C LEU A 153 7.61 -14.28 -7.77
N SER A 154 8.35 -15.17 -7.10
CA SER A 154 8.98 -16.36 -7.74
C SER A 154 8.31 -17.67 -7.37
N LYS A 155 7.39 -17.70 -6.40
CA LYS A 155 6.66 -18.91 -6.05
C LYS A 155 5.90 -19.46 -7.23
N ASP A 156 5.92 -20.79 -7.34
CA ASP A 156 5.11 -21.50 -8.31
C ASP A 156 3.63 -21.19 -8.05
N GLN A 157 2.98 -20.66 -9.07
CA GLN A 157 1.65 -20.08 -8.94
C GLN A 157 0.64 -20.95 -9.72
N ALA A 158 0.86 -22.27 -9.67
CA ALA A 158 0.00 -23.25 -10.29
C ALA A 158 -1.46 -23.17 -9.78
N ASP A 159 -1.64 -22.67 -8.55
CA ASP A 159 -2.95 -22.58 -7.88
C ASP A 159 -3.63 -21.19 -8.03
N LEU A 160 -3.13 -20.32 -8.90
CA LEU A 160 -3.82 -19.04 -9.16
C LEU A 160 -5.12 -19.30 -9.92
N PRO A 161 -6.25 -18.65 -9.51
CA PRO A 161 -7.48 -18.70 -10.30
C PRO A 161 -7.23 -18.13 -11.71
N GLU A 162 -8.00 -18.62 -12.70
CA GLU A 162 -7.93 -18.10 -14.08
C GLU A 162 -8.19 -16.61 -14.15
N GLU A 163 -9.10 -16.11 -13.32
CA GLU A 163 -9.43 -14.71 -13.15
C GLU A 163 -9.04 -14.25 -11.73
N SER A 164 -8.37 -13.12 -11.63
CA SER A 164 -7.98 -12.52 -10.36
C SER A 164 -8.38 -11.04 -10.35
N LEU A 165 -9.33 -10.69 -9.50
CA LEU A 165 -9.82 -9.31 -9.38
C LEU A 165 -9.32 -8.65 -8.08
N SER A 166 -9.08 -7.34 -8.17
CA SER A 166 -8.74 -6.50 -7.03
C SER A 166 -9.70 -5.30 -6.96
N CYS A 167 -10.35 -5.11 -5.82
CA CYS A 167 -11.18 -3.93 -5.58
C CYS A 167 -10.38 -2.62 -5.75
N ALA A 168 -9.11 -2.61 -5.36
CA ALA A 168 -8.21 -1.48 -5.52
C ALA A 168 -7.88 -1.21 -7.00
N SER A 169 -7.60 -2.26 -7.78
CA SER A 169 -7.40 -2.14 -9.23
C SER A 169 -8.65 -1.63 -9.94
N GLU A 170 -9.82 -2.10 -9.53
CA GLU A 170 -11.10 -1.65 -10.08
C GLU A 170 -11.33 -0.16 -9.77
N THR A 171 -11.00 0.29 -8.56
CA THR A 171 -11.06 1.71 -8.20
C THR A 171 -10.18 2.55 -9.13
N VAL A 172 -8.91 2.16 -9.31
CA VAL A 172 -7.98 2.88 -10.20
C VAL A 172 -8.44 2.83 -11.65
N ARG A 173 -9.03 1.71 -12.11
CA ARG A 173 -9.61 1.59 -13.45
C ARG A 173 -10.71 2.62 -13.69
N GLN A 174 -11.65 2.76 -12.75
CA GLN A 174 -12.74 3.74 -12.84
C GLN A 174 -12.25 5.19 -12.77
N MET A 175 -11.12 5.43 -12.08
CA MET A 175 -10.42 6.72 -12.05
C MET A 175 -9.56 6.99 -13.30
N GLY A 176 -9.71 6.20 -14.38
CA GLY A 176 -8.97 6.36 -15.63
C GLY A 176 -7.48 5.95 -15.55
N GLY A 177 -7.14 5.07 -14.63
CA GLY A 177 -5.77 4.57 -14.49
C GLY A 177 -5.35 3.61 -15.60
N SER A 178 -4.05 3.57 -15.87
CA SER A 178 -3.45 2.62 -16.82
C SER A 178 -3.43 1.19 -16.27
N LYS A 179 -3.19 0.20 -17.14
CA LYS A 179 -3.03 -1.21 -16.72
C LYS A 179 -1.90 -1.39 -15.72
N GLU A 180 -0.82 -0.65 -15.87
CA GLU A 180 0.30 -0.66 -14.93
C GLU A 180 -0.12 -0.07 -13.57
N GLU A 181 -0.81 1.06 -13.55
CA GLU A 181 -1.32 1.68 -12.33
C GLU A 181 -2.32 0.76 -11.59
N MET A 182 -3.19 0.06 -12.33
CA MET A 182 -4.09 -0.96 -11.77
C MET A 182 -3.30 -2.09 -11.10
N ALA A 183 -2.26 -2.60 -11.76
CA ALA A 183 -1.42 -3.67 -11.24
C ALA A 183 -0.61 -3.24 -10.00
N MET A 184 -0.15 -1.98 -9.97
CA MET A 184 0.60 -1.43 -8.83
C MET A 184 -0.21 -1.47 -7.53
N VAL A 185 -1.51 -1.22 -7.60
CA VAL A 185 -2.40 -1.24 -6.42
C VAL A 185 -3.09 -2.58 -6.19
N ALA A 186 -2.89 -3.56 -7.06
CA ALA A 186 -3.59 -4.85 -6.97
C ALA A 186 -3.43 -5.53 -5.60
N GLY A 187 -2.26 -5.44 -4.99
CA GLY A 187 -1.97 -5.98 -3.66
C GLY A 187 -2.73 -5.30 -2.51
N PHE A 188 -3.40 -4.17 -2.76
CA PHE A 188 -4.25 -3.49 -1.76
C PHE A 188 -5.58 -4.22 -1.53
N ALA A 189 -5.92 -5.19 -2.37
CA ALA A 189 -7.13 -6.00 -2.29
C ALA A 189 -7.42 -6.50 -0.88
N GLY A 190 -8.70 -6.45 -0.49
CA GLY A 190 -9.17 -7.02 0.78
C GLY A 190 -8.50 -6.43 2.03
N GLY A 191 -8.15 -5.15 2.00
CA GLY A 191 -7.48 -4.45 3.09
C GLY A 191 -5.98 -4.74 3.16
N LEU A 192 -5.28 -4.73 2.01
CA LEU A 192 -3.88 -5.07 1.79
C LEU A 192 -3.60 -6.57 1.98
N GLY A 193 -3.35 -7.28 0.88
CA GLY A 193 -3.04 -8.71 0.90
C GLY A 193 -4.11 -9.57 1.60
N LEU A 194 -5.37 -9.18 1.53
CA LEU A 194 -6.53 -9.83 2.14
C LEU A 194 -6.49 -9.86 3.68
N SER A 195 -5.86 -8.88 4.33
CA SER A 195 -5.76 -8.84 5.80
C SER A 195 -7.08 -8.53 6.52
N GLY A 196 -8.03 -7.92 5.82
CA GLY A 196 -9.27 -7.43 6.43
C GLY A 196 -9.16 -6.08 7.13
N SER A 197 -7.95 -5.49 7.25
CA SER A 197 -7.74 -4.20 7.91
C SER A 197 -8.11 -3.01 7.01
N GLY A 198 -7.47 -1.85 7.12
CA GLY A 198 -7.84 -0.61 6.44
C GLY A 198 -8.09 -0.78 4.94
N CYS A 199 -9.14 -0.14 4.44
CA CYS A 199 -9.70 -0.36 3.11
C CYS A 199 -8.71 -0.09 1.97
N GLY A 200 -8.47 -1.11 1.13
CA GLY A 200 -7.56 -1.01 -0.02
C GLY A 200 -8.09 -0.16 -1.17
N ALA A 201 -9.41 -0.11 -1.37
CA ALA A 201 -10.03 0.76 -2.36
C ALA A 201 -9.82 2.24 -2.02
N LEU A 202 -9.97 2.61 -0.72
CA LEU A 202 -9.64 3.95 -0.25
C LEU A 202 -8.16 4.27 -0.48
N ALA A 203 -7.24 3.38 -0.09
CA ALA A 203 -5.81 3.58 -0.28
C ALA A 203 -5.45 3.79 -1.77
N ALA A 204 -6.08 3.05 -2.67
CA ALA A 204 -5.90 3.16 -4.10
C ALA A 204 -6.42 4.51 -4.64
N ALA A 205 -7.61 4.95 -4.21
CA ALA A 205 -8.18 6.23 -4.60
C ALA A 205 -7.31 7.41 -4.12
N VAL A 206 -6.86 7.37 -2.87
CA VAL A 206 -5.97 8.38 -2.29
C VAL A 206 -4.66 8.47 -3.07
N TRP A 207 -4.05 7.34 -3.40
CA TRP A 207 -2.84 7.31 -4.22
C TRP A 207 -3.09 7.85 -5.63
N LYS A 208 -4.18 7.43 -6.29
CA LYS A 208 -4.48 7.86 -7.66
C LYS A 208 -4.77 9.35 -7.75
N ASN A 209 -5.50 9.92 -6.79
CA ASN A 209 -5.72 11.36 -6.71
C ASN A 209 -4.40 12.12 -6.52
N ALA A 210 -3.53 11.66 -5.62
CA ALA A 210 -2.21 12.25 -5.43
C ALA A 210 -1.34 12.18 -6.71
N LEU A 211 -1.43 11.07 -7.47
CA LEU A 211 -0.72 10.93 -8.74
C LEU A 211 -1.24 11.90 -9.80
N ASN A 212 -2.55 12.02 -9.93
CA ASN A 212 -3.17 12.96 -10.86
C ASN A 212 -2.83 14.42 -10.51
N HIS A 213 -2.85 14.75 -9.20
CA HIS A 213 -2.44 16.08 -8.71
C HIS A 213 -0.98 16.40 -9.05
N ASN A 214 -0.05 15.46 -8.79
CA ASN A 214 1.36 15.63 -9.08
C ASN A 214 1.64 15.83 -10.58
N ARG A 215 0.86 15.18 -11.45
CA ARG A 215 0.97 15.32 -12.91
C ARG A 215 0.46 16.67 -13.41
N LYS A 216 -0.57 17.22 -12.78
CA LYS A 216 -1.14 18.54 -13.13
C LYS A 216 -0.30 19.70 -12.58
N GLU A 217 0.21 19.57 -11.36
CA GLU A 217 0.92 20.63 -10.65
C GLU A 217 2.39 20.27 -10.41
N THR A 218 3.22 20.48 -11.43
CA THR A 218 4.68 20.30 -11.32
C THR A 218 5.26 21.25 -10.27
N GLY A 219 5.76 20.69 -9.16
CA GLY A 219 6.50 21.44 -8.14
C GLY A 219 5.84 21.57 -6.76
N LYS A 220 4.58 21.20 -6.60
CA LYS A 220 3.93 21.16 -5.26
C LYS A 220 4.04 19.76 -4.63
N SER A 221 4.09 19.71 -3.30
CA SER A 221 4.15 18.46 -2.55
C SER A 221 2.77 17.77 -2.56
N ALA A 222 2.75 16.43 -2.74
CA ALA A 222 1.54 15.60 -2.62
C ALA A 222 0.84 15.71 -1.25
N ASN A 223 1.52 16.27 -0.25
CA ASN A 223 0.93 16.55 1.07
C ASN A 223 -0.11 17.68 1.06
N TYR A 224 -0.16 18.48 -0.01
CA TYR A 224 -1.13 19.57 -0.19
C TYR A 224 -2.13 19.24 -1.28
N ASP A 225 -2.70 18.06 -1.26
CA ASP A 225 -3.78 17.69 -2.17
C ASP A 225 -5.14 17.86 -1.47
N PRO A 226 -5.98 18.83 -1.90
CA PRO A 226 -7.32 19.02 -1.35
C PRO A 226 -8.24 17.80 -1.57
N ALA A 227 -7.98 17.02 -2.62
CA ALA A 227 -8.78 15.84 -2.94
C ALA A 227 -8.68 14.74 -1.87
N LYS A 228 -7.59 14.69 -1.12
CA LYS A 228 -7.44 13.69 -0.04
C LYS A 228 -8.52 13.82 1.04
N ASP A 229 -8.89 15.05 1.43
CA ASP A 229 -9.90 15.30 2.45
C ASP A 229 -11.30 15.01 1.90
N LEU A 230 -11.54 15.30 0.61
CA LEU A 230 -12.78 14.96 -0.09
C LEU A 230 -12.92 13.44 -0.23
N THR A 231 -11.86 12.73 -0.60
CA THR A 231 -11.85 11.27 -0.74
C THR A 231 -12.14 10.60 0.60
N LEU A 232 -11.49 11.05 1.68
CA LEU A 232 -11.72 10.50 3.02
C LEU A 232 -13.14 10.80 3.51
N LYS A 233 -13.66 12.01 3.26
CA LYS A 233 -15.03 12.38 3.61
C LYS A 233 -16.05 11.51 2.89
N ALA A 234 -15.94 11.38 1.56
CA ALA A 234 -16.84 10.56 0.77
C ALA A 234 -16.81 9.08 1.19
N PHE A 235 -15.61 8.58 1.52
CA PHE A 235 -15.43 7.24 2.07
C PHE A 235 -16.19 7.06 3.40
N TYR A 236 -16.03 7.97 4.34
CA TYR A 236 -16.70 7.90 5.66
C TYR A 236 -18.21 7.99 5.57
N GLU A 237 -18.73 8.84 4.68
CA GLU A 237 -20.17 8.95 4.43
C GLU A 237 -20.74 7.66 3.85
N GLU A 238 -19.98 6.93 3.02
CA GLU A 238 -20.42 5.67 2.42
C GLU A 238 -20.27 4.47 3.38
N THR A 239 -19.32 4.49 4.30
CA THR A 239 -18.98 3.34 5.17
C THR A 239 -19.42 3.52 6.62
N ASP A 240 -20.17 4.57 6.92
CA ASP A 240 -20.56 4.91 8.30
C ASP A 240 -19.34 4.98 9.25
N TYR A 241 -18.26 5.65 8.76
CA TYR A 241 -16.98 5.81 9.45
C TYR A 241 -16.19 4.51 9.70
N GLU A 242 -16.61 3.39 9.13
CA GLU A 242 -15.83 2.15 9.24
C GLU A 242 -14.68 2.15 8.23
N MET A 243 -13.48 1.80 8.70
CA MET A 243 -12.27 1.72 7.88
C MET A 243 -11.82 0.29 7.60
N GLN A 244 -12.23 -0.67 8.43
CA GLN A 244 -11.78 -2.05 8.31
C GLN A 244 -12.53 -2.77 7.19
N CYS A 245 -11.76 -3.32 6.27
CA CYS A 245 -12.28 -3.98 5.08
C CYS A 245 -13.21 -5.16 5.42
N ASP A 246 -12.86 -5.96 6.41
CA ASP A 246 -13.67 -7.11 6.82
C ASP A 246 -15.03 -6.70 7.38
N LYS A 247 -15.11 -5.58 8.09
CA LYS A 247 -16.37 -5.03 8.61
C LYS A 247 -17.20 -4.40 7.50
N ILE A 248 -16.57 -3.64 6.59
CA ILE A 248 -17.26 -3.03 5.44
C ILE A 248 -17.85 -4.13 4.54
N CYS A 249 -17.10 -5.21 4.30
CA CYS A 249 -17.52 -6.34 3.46
C CYS A 249 -18.41 -7.35 4.20
N GLY A 250 -18.50 -7.27 5.53
CA GLY A 250 -19.20 -8.25 6.36
C GLY A 250 -18.49 -9.60 6.45
N GLN A 251 -17.28 -9.72 5.93
CA GLN A 251 -16.45 -10.92 5.95
C GLN A 251 -14.98 -10.63 5.71
N ARG A 252 -14.11 -11.50 6.23
CA ARG A 252 -12.70 -11.55 5.87
C ARG A 252 -12.49 -12.57 4.76
N PHE A 253 -11.66 -12.22 3.78
CA PHE A 253 -11.33 -13.13 2.67
C PHE A 253 -10.08 -13.95 3.03
N GLU A 254 -10.23 -15.27 3.07
CA GLU A 254 -9.10 -16.16 3.33
C GLU A 254 -8.32 -16.48 2.06
N THR A 255 -9.00 -16.47 0.92
CA THR A 255 -8.42 -16.81 -0.39
C THR A 255 -8.63 -15.71 -1.43
N LEU A 256 -7.75 -15.72 -2.44
CA LEU A 256 -7.89 -14.86 -3.61
C LEU A 256 -9.17 -15.14 -4.39
N ALA A 257 -9.56 -16.40 -4.47
CA ALA A 257 -10.79 -16.81 -5.16
C ALA A 257 -12.05 -16.21 -4.51
N GLU A 258 -12.15 -16.27 -3.18
CA GLU A 258 -13.27 -15.64 -2.43
C GLU A 258 -13.36 -14.14 -2.68
N HIS A 259 -12.23 -13.43 -2.64
CA HIS A 259 -12.21 -12.00 -2.91
C HIS A 259 -12.59 -11.69 -4.37
N THR A 260 -12.07 -12.48 -5.32
CA THR A 260 -12.38 -12.34 -6.75
C THR A 260 -13.88 -12.53 -6.99
N GLU A 261 -14.47 -13.57 -6.44
CA GLU A 261 -15.89 -13.86 -6.55
C GLU A 261 -16.75 -12.75 -5.93
N PHE A 262 -16.36 -12.24 -4.76
CA PHE A 262 -17.02 -11.13 -4.10
C PHE A 262 -17.03 -9.86 -4.97
N VAL A 263 -15.90 -9.49 -5.54
CA VAL A 263 -15.79 -8.32 -6.43
C VAL A 263 -16.57 -8.53 -7.72
N LYS A 264 -16.51 -9.72 -8.32
CA LYS A 264 -17.23 -10.10 -9.54
C LYS A 264 -18.74 -10.01 -9.38
N ASN A 265 -19.25 -10.37 -8.21
CA ASN A 265 -20.67 -10.27 -7.85
C ASN A 265 -21.10 -8.87 -7.42
N GLY A 266 -20.25 -7.86 -7.62
CA GLY A 266 -20.55 -6.45 -7.33
C GLY A 266 -20.27 -6.04 -5.89
N GLY A 267 -19.56 -6.84 -5.12
CA GLY A 267 -19.08 -6.45 -3.79
C GLY A 267 -18.24 -5.17 -3.86
N CYS A 268 -18.45 -4.26 -2.92
CA CYS A 268 -17.85 -2.92 -2.86
C CYS A 268 -18.15 -1.99 -4.06
N LYS A 269 -19.02 -2.38 -5.01
CA LYS A 269 -19.28 -1.60 -6.23
C LYS A 269 -19.69 -0.15 -5.92
N LYS A 270 -20.59 0.03 -4.94
CA LYS A 270 -21.06 1.36 -4.55
C LYS A 270 -19.92 2.21 -4.01
N LEU A 271 -19.13 1.65 -3.08
CA LEU A 271 -17.97 2.32 -2.50
C LEU A 271 -16.92 2.66 -3.57
N ILE A 272 -16.62 1.73 -4.48
CA ILE A 272 -15.68 1.98 -5.59
C ILE A 272 -16.16 3.14 -6.47
N ASN A 273 -17.44 3.20 -6.82
CA ASN A 273 -18.01 4.30 -7.60
C ASN A 273 -17.88 5.63 -6.85
N VAL A 274 -18.26 5.67 -5.57
CA VAL A 274 -18.12 6.88 -4.73
C VAL A 274 -16.68 7.38 -4.69
N LEU A 275 -15.73 6.47 -4.52
CA LEU A 275 -14.31 6.82 -4.50
C LEU A 275 -13.80 7.29 -5.87
N ALA A 276 -14.28 6.68 -6.95
CA ALA A 276 -13.90 7.08 -8.31
C ALA A 276 -14.42 8.48 -8.66
N ASP A 277 -15.57 8.88 -8.14
CA ASP A 277 -16.16 10.21 -8.37
C ASP A 277 -15.40 11.34 -7.63
N THR A 278 -14.44 11.02 -6.76
CA THR A 278 -13.59 12.01 -6.07
C THR A 278 -12.43 12.54 -6.92
N VAL A 279 -12.34 12.13 -8.17
CA VAL A 279 -11.31 12.61 -9.12
C VAL A 279 -11.59 14.06 -9.51
N ASN A 280 -10.60 14.93 -9.33
CA ASN A 280 -10.58 16.31 -9.83
C ASN A 280 -9.78 16.43 -11.13
#